data_5ca2f43a3db1f66323c7007482dda8bb
#
_entry.id   5ca2f43a3db1f66323c7007482dda8bb
#
_cell.length_a   1.000
_cell.length_b   1.000
_cell.length_c   1.000
_cell.angle_alpha   90.00
_cell.angle_beta   90.00
_cell.angle_gamma   90.00
#
_symmetry.space_group_name_H-M   'P 1'
#
loop_
_entity.id
_entity.type
_entity.pdbx_description
1 polymer ?
#
loop_
_entity_poly.entity_id
_entity_poly.type
_entity_poly.pdbx_seq_one_letter_code
_entity_poly.pdbx_strand_id
1 'polypeptide(L)'
;SIDTLVFEFQPTDTNSLGTLKKEFILEVDHVLLFSHLLMQAQIQEEFDTIKNSSDYPQLSMSDNFWDFGTIQSGEKPCHLFKIRNEGNGNLIIRKIEASCGCTAVAPRERIILSGEETILKVQFDSFGKSGKQRKSINIFSNDPKNPIQEVLIQGEVEKF
;
A
#
# COMPACT_ATOMS: atom_id res chain seq x y z
N SER A 1 -43.20 0.54 2.41
CA SER A 1 -42.24 -0.10 3.34
C SER A 1 -40.84 0.33 2.96
N ILE A 2 -40.02 0.59 3.94
CA ILE A 2 -38.58 0.85 3.74
C ILE A 2 -37.88 -0.45 4.15
N ASP A 3 -37.24 -1.10 3.18
CA ASP A 3 -36.45 -2.29 3.44
C ASP A 3 -34.99 -1.89 3.58
N THR A 4 -34.30 -2.48 4.54
CA THR A 4 -32.89 -2.20 4.83
C THR A 4 -32.04 -3.39 4.41
N LEU A 5 -31.04 -3.16 3.56
CA LEU A 5 -30.01 -4.14 3.25
C LEU A 5 -28.84 -3.92 4.18
N VAL A 6 -28.40 -4.99 4.85
CA VAL A 6 -27.23 -4.96 5.73
C VAL A 6 -26.14 -5.80 5.09
N PHE A 7 -24.96 -5.22 4.93
CA PHE A 7 -23.76 -5.90 4.46
C PHE A 7 -22.79 -6.03 5.62
N GLU A 8 -22.32 -7.24 5.89
CA GLU A 8 -21.27 -7.52 6.85
C GLU A 8 -20.02 -7.98 6.10
N PHE A 9 -18.88 -7.39 6.44
CA PHE A 9 -17.59 -7.77 5.89
C PHE A 9 -16.61 -8.08 7.02
N GLN A 10 -16.05 -9.28 7.00
CA GLN A 10 -15.03 -9.72 7.95
C GLN A 10 -13.72 -9.96 7.19
N PRO A 11 -12.70 -9.09 7.37
CA PRO A 11 -11.39 -9.35 6.79
C PRO A 11 -10.74 -10.54 7.50
N THR A 12 -10.32 -11.53 6.73
CA THR A 12 -9.80 -12.80 7.27
C THR A 12 -8.28 -12.92 7.13
N ASP A 13 -7.64 -12.02 6.38
CA ASP A 13 -6.20 -12.08 6.11
C ASP A 13 -5.58 -10.70 5.86
N THR A 14 -4.24 -10.66 5.81
CA THR A 14 -3.48 -9.43 5.52
C THR A 14 -3.65 -8.91 4.09
N ASN A 15 -4.18 -9.71 3.17
CA ASN A 15 -4.46 -9.26 1.80
C ASN A 15 -5.65 -8.31 1.76
N SER A 16 -6.48 -8.32 2.80
CA SER A 16 -7.60 -7.38 2.95
C SER A 16 -7.17 -5.98 3.39
N LEU A 17 -5.92 -5.78 3.85
CA LEU A 17 -5.44 -4.46 4.25
C LEU A 17 -5.40 -3.49 3.06
N GLY A 18 -5.72 -2.23 3.33
CA GLY A 18 -5.77 -1.17 2.33
C GLY A 18 -7.18 -0.86 1.87
N THR A 19 -7.32 -0.37 0.65
CA THR A 19 -8.62 -0.01 0.08
C THR A 19 -9.34 -1.24 -0.48
N LEU A 20 -10.46 -1.59 0.13
CA LEU A 20 -11.40 -2.57 -0.41
C LEU A 20 -12.46 -1.86 -1.25
N LYS A 21 -12.67 -2.35 -2.47
CA LYS A 21 -13.81 -1.96 -3.32
C LYS A 21 -14.58 -3.21 -3.70
N LYS A 22 -15.89 -3.21 -3.45
CA LYS A 22 -16.81 -4.27 -3.84
C LYS A 22 -18.00 -3.66 -4.57
N GLU A 23 -18.34 -4.27 -5.68
CA GLU A 23 -19.51 -3.94 -6.47
C GLU A 23 -20.55 -5.02 -6.28
N PHE A 24 -21.79 -4.61 -6.02
CA PHE A 24 -22.93 -5.48 -5.85
C PHE A 24 -23.97 -5.15 -6.92
N ILE A 25 -24.54 -6.18 -7.53
CA ILE A 25 -25.66 -6.06 -8.46
C ILE A 25 -26.88 -6.52 -7.69
N LEU A 26 -27.93 -5.69 -7.68
CA LEU A 26 -29.20 -6.04 -7.04
C LEU A 26 -30.08 -6.78 -8.05
N GLU A 27 -30.53 -7.97 -7.65
CA GLU A 27 -31.49 -8.78 -8.38
C GLU A 27 -32.75 -8.98 -7.49
N VAL A 28 -33.91 -8.69 -8.02
CA VAL A 28 -35.20 -8.91 -7.35
C VAL A 28 -36.09 -9.71 -8.29
N ASP A 29 -36.60 -10.85 -7.85
CA ASP A 29 -37.50 -11.74 -8.60
C ASP A 29 -36.91 -12.11 -9.99
N HIS A 30 -35.59 -12.39 -10.06
CA HIS A 30 -34.86 -12.67 -11.30
C HIS A 30 -34.80 -11.53 -12.31
N VAL A 31 -35.13 -10.32 -11.87
CA VAL A 31 -34.94 -9.08 -12.63
C VAL A 31 -33.72 -8.34 -12.11
N LEU A 32 -32.73 -8.16 -12.97
CA LEU A 32 -31.57 -7.31 -12.66
C LEU A 32 -32.04 -5.86 -12.53
N LEU A 33 -31.92 -5.34 -11.34
CA LEU A 33 -32.03 -3.90 -11.16
C LEU A 33 -30.70 -3.28 -11.60
N PHE A 34 -30.72 -2.39 -12.59
CA PHE A 34 -29.53 -1.71 -13.11
C PHE A 34 -28.88 -0.74 -12.09
N SER A 35 -28.97 -1.06 -10.82
CA SER A 35 -28.39 -0.29 -9.73
C SER A 35 -27.14 -1.00 -9.23
N HIS A 36 -25.98 -0.46 -9.58
CA HIS A 36 -24.72 -0.88 -9.01
C HIS A 36 -24.53 -0.22 -7.65
N LEU A 37 -24.38 -1.00 -6.61
CA LEU A 37 -23.99 -0.51 -5.29
C LEU A 37 -22.47 -0.70 -5.15
N LEU A 38 -21.74 0.40 -5.06
CA LEU A 38 -20.31 0.38 -4.81
C LEU A 38 -20.04 0.61 -3.33
N MET A 39 -19.45 -0.40 -2.67
CA MET A 39 -18.93 -0.26 -1.33
C MET A 39 -17.42 -0.02 -1.40
N GLN A 40 -16.96 0.99 -0.69
CA GLN A 40 -15.54 1.25 -0.49
C GLN A 40 -15.24 1.34 1.01
N ALA A 41 -14.23 0.61 1.45
CA ALA A 41 -13.76 0.63 2.83
C ALA A 41 -12.24 0.70 2.87
N GLN A 42 -11.70 1.38 3.89
CA GLN A 42 -10.27 1.35 4.22
C GLN A 42 -10.09 0.36 5.37
N ILE A 43 -9.37 -0.71 5.12
CA ILE A 43 -9.11 -1.75 6.11
C ILE A 43 -7.73 -1.55 6.68
N GLN A 44 -7.65 -1.44 7.99
CA GLN A 44 -6.42 -1.27 8.75
C GLN A 44 -6.31 -2.38 9.80
N GLU A 45 -5.07 -2.71 10.18
CA GLU A 45 -4.83 -3.59 11.32
C GLU A 45 -5.25 -2.85 12.60
N GLU A 46 -6.08 -3.46 13.43
CA GLU A 46 -6.38 -2.95 14.75
C GLU A 46 -5.30 -3.47 15.70
N PHE A 47 -4.60 -2.56 16.32
CA PHE A 47 -3.63 -2.89 17.36
C PHE A 47 -4.37 -2.84 18.69
N ASP A 48 -4.66 -4.03 19.24
CA ASP A 48 -5.09 -4.14 20.63
C ASP A 48 -4.18 -3.27 21.48
N THR A 49 -4.79 -2.39 22.23
CA THR A 49 -4.12 -1.33 22.99
C THR A 49 -2.86 -1.85 23.69
N ILE A 50 -1.72 -1.73 23.02
CA ILE A 50 -0.40 -1.84 23.62
C ILE A 50 -0.23 -0.58 24.49
N LYS A 51 -1.07 -0.51 25.52
CA LYS A 51 -1.14 0.61 26.46
C LYS A 51 0.06 0.55 27.37
N ASN A 52 1.19 0.39 27.21
CA ASN A 52 2.38 0.47 28.05
C ASN A 52 3.48 -0.55 27.72
N SER A 53 3.61 -1.07 26.52
CA SER A 53 4.81 -1.84 26.23
C SER A 53 5.83 -0.92 25.55
N SER A 54 7.03 -0.86 26.11
CA SER A 54 8.23 -0.32 25.45
C SER A 54 8.63 -1.13 24.22
N ASP A 55 7.92 -2.21 23.94
CA ASP A 55 8.31 -3.25 22.98
C ASP A 55 7.49 -3.23 21.70
N TYR A 56 7.10 -2.04 21.22
CA TYR A 56 6.46 -1.92 19.92
C TYR A 56 7.49 -1.72 18.78
N PRO A 57 7.20 -2.22 17.59
CA PRO A 57 8.00 -1.93 16.41
C PRO A 57 7.79 -0.50 15.94
N GLN A 58 8.79 0.08 15.29
CA GLN A 58 8.69 1.40 14.68
C GLN A 58 9.36 1.38 13.32
N LEU A 59 8.58 1.64 12.27
CA LEU A 59 9.10 1.73 10.91
C LEU A 59 9.68 3.13 10.68
N SER A 60 10.95 3.17 10.33
CA SER A 60 11.66 4.37 9.88
C SER A 60 12.19 4.17 8.47
N MET A 61 12.17 5.23 7.68
CA MET A 61 12.73 5.25 6.33
C MET A 61 13.72 6.40 6.21
N SER A 62 14.85 6.19 5.51
CA SER A 62 15.83 7.24 5.23
C SER A 62 15.26 8.36 4.39
N ASP A 63 14.39 8.00 3.48
CA ASP A 63 13.61 8.90 2.61
C ASP A 63 12.27 8.22 2.25
N ASN A 64 11.29 9.04 1.90
CA ASN A 64 9.98 8.59 1.44
C ASN A 64 9.59 9.23 0.09
N PHE A 65 10.58 9.80 -0.59
CA PHE A 65 10.40 10.49 -1.85
C PHE A 65 11.53 10.15 -2.81
N TRP A 66 11.18 9.88 -4.07
CA TRP A 66 12.13 9.69 -5.15
C TRP A 66 11.71 10.45 -6.40
N ASP A 67 12.57 11.36 -6.85
CA ASP A 67 12.45 12.00 -8.15
C ASP A 67 13.41 11.30 -9.12
N PHE A 68 12.86 10.65 -10.15
CA PHE A 68 13.66 9.98 -11.17
C PHE A 68 14.11 10.92 -12.29
N GLY A 69 13.76 12.22 -12.18
CA GLY A 69 14.13 13.22 -13.17
C GLY A 69 13.38 13.08 -14.50
N THR A 70 14.03 13.44 -15.57
CA THR A 70 13.51 13.29 -16.95
C THR A 70 14.11 12.06 -17.61
N ILE A 71 13.26 11.19 -18.15
CA ILE A 71 13.64 9.93 -18.81
C ILE A 71 12.90 9.76 -20.13
N GLN A 72 13.43 8.90 -21.01
CA GLN A 72 12.77 8.52 -22.26
C GLN A 72 11.74 7.41 -22.02
N SER A 73 10.65 7.42 -22.81
CA SER A 73 9.63 6.37 -22.75
C SER A 73 10.25 4.99 -23.02
N GLY A 74 10.01 4.03 -22.14
CA GLY A 74 10.59 2.68 -22.15
C GLY A 74 11.71 2.47 -21.15
N GLU A 75 12.33 3.51 -20.61
CA GLU A 75 13.32 3.39 -19.54
C GLU A 75 12.65 2.91 -18.23
N LYS A 76 13.45 2.16 -17.43
CA LYS A 76 12.99 1.55 -16.17
C LYS A 76 13.91 1.92 -15.02
N PRO A 77 13.92 3.19 -14.59
CA PRO A 77 14.71 3.60 -13.46
C PRO A 77 14.30 2.85 -12.19
N CYS A 78 15.25 2.65 -11.29
CA CYS A 78 14.99 2.00 -10.00
C CYS A 78 15.63 2.77 -8.86
N HIS A 79 15.03 2.64 -7.66
CA HIS A 79 15.51 3.21 -6.42
C HIS A 79 15.44 2.19 -5.30
N LEU A 80 16.32 2.33 -4.31
CA LEU A 80 16.42 1.47 -3.14
C LEU A 80 16.11 2.28 -1.89
N PHE A 81 14.94 2.06 -1.32
CA PHE A 81 14.57 2.66 -0.05
C PHE A 81 15.05 1.77 1.10
N LYS A 82 15.71 2.36 2.08
CA LYS A 82 16.04 1.68 3.32
C LYS A 82 14.90 1.77 4.30
N ILE A 83 14.49 0.63 4.82
CA ILE A 83 13.52 0.49 5.91
C ILE A 83 14.28 0.00 7.13
N ARG A 84 14.16 0.69 8.25
CA ARG A 84 14.76 0.33 9.52
C ARG A 84 13.70 0.15 10.59
N ASN A 85 13.92 -0.79 11.47
CA ASN A 85 13.15 -0.93 12.69
C ASN A 85 13.83 -0.15 13.83
N GLU A 86 13.31 1.00 14.19
CA GLU A 86 13.80 1.82 15.30
C GLU A 86 13.09 1.50 16.63
N GLY A 87 12.12 0.59 16.60
CA GLY A 87 11.43 0.11 17.78
C GLY A 87 12.13 -1.09 18.42
N ASN A 88 11.60 -1.54 19.57
CA ASN A 88 12.15 -2.68 20.31
C ASN A 88 11.47 -4.00 19.96
N GLY A 89 10.23 -3.96 19.42
CA GLY A 89 9.53 -5.15 18.94
C GLY A 89 9.88 -5.50 17.50
N ASN A 90 9.56 -6.70 17.06
CA ASN A 90 9.77 -7.13 15.68
C ASN A 90 8.85 -6.37 14.72
N LEU A 91 9.42 -5.66 13.75
CA LEU A 91 8.67 -4.99 12.69
C LEU A 91 8.33 -5.99 11.60
N ILE A 92 7.05 -6.07 11.25
CA ILE A 92 6.54 -7.00 10.22
C ILE A 92 5.94 -6.19 9.08
N ILE A 93 6.48 -6.36 7.88
CA ILE A 93 5.89 -5.81 6.66
C ILE A 93 4.76 -6.73 6.21
N ARG A 94 3.51 -6.29 6.38
CA ARG A 94 2.30 -7.05 6.06
C ARG A 94 2.05 -7.09 4.57
N LYS A 95 2.08 -5.90 3.92
CA LYS A 95 1.73 -5.73 2.52
C LYS A 95 2.47 -4.53 1.93
N ILE A 96 2.71 -4.58 0.63
CA ILE A 96 3.18 -3.44 -0.16
C ILE A 96 2.25 -3.30 -1.35
N GLU A 97 1.66 -2.12 -1.49
CA GLU A 97 0.80 -1.78 -2.63
C GLU A 97 1.46 -0.67 -3.45
N ALA A 98 1.71 -0.95 -4.71
CA ALA A 98 2.21 0.04 -5.66
C ALA A 98 1.08 0.52 -6.58
N SER A 99 1.00 1.82 -6.82
CA SER A 99 0.11 2.37 -7.84
C SER A 99 0.55 1.93 -9.25
N CYS A 100 -0.39 1.97 -10.22
CA CYS A 100 -0.15 1.48 -11.58
C CYS A 100 1.14 2.03 -12.21
N GLY A 101 1.96 1.14 -12.73
CA GLY A 101 3.22 1.43 -13.41
C GLY A 101 4.47 1.42 -12.53
N CYS A 102 4.33 1.19 -11.23
CA CYS A 102 5.46 0.90 -10.36
C CYS A 102 5.47 -0.59 -9.99
N THR A 103 6.66 -1.14 -9.91
CA THR A 103 6.91 -2.46 -9.33
C THR A 103 7.69 -2.26 -8.05
N ALA A 104 7.09 -2.59 -6.92
CA ALA A 104 7.78 -2.66 -5.64
C ALA A 104 8.12 -4.12 -5.37
N VAL A 105 9.39 -4.42 -5.23
CA VAL A 105 9.84 -5.75 -4.84
C VAL A 105 9.90 -5.77 -3.33
N ALA A 106 9.00 -6.55 -2.73
CA ALA A 106 8.97 -6.73 -1.29
C ALA A 106 10.35 -7.19 -0.76
N PRO A 107 10.77 -6.71 0.41
CA PRO A 107 11.99 -7.19 1.03
C PRO A 107 11.98 -8.71 1.14
N ARG A 108 13.17 -9.33 1.00
CA ARG A 108 13.33 -10.77 1.15
C ARG A 108 12.89 -11.22 2.55
N GLU A 109 13.22 -10.42 3.55
CA GLU A 109 12.84 -10.61 4.94
C GLU A 109 11.75 -9.62 5.30
N ARG A 110 10.57 -10.15 5.64
CA ARG A 110 9.42 -9.34 6.05
C ARG A 110 9.40 -9.05 7.54
N ILE A 111 10.23 -9.72 8.32
CA ILE A 111 10.41 -9.52 9.75
C ILE A 111 11.76 -8.86 9.94
N ILE A 112 11.76 -7.65 10.50
CA ILE A 112 12.95 -6.83 10.73
C ILE A 112 13.10 -6.71 12.24
N LEU A 113 14.19 -7.26 12.77
CA LEU A 113 14.45 -7.21 14.21
C LEU A 113 14.79 -5.79 14.66
N SER A 114 14.72 -5.54 15.96
CA SER A 114 15.08 -4.24 16.54
C SER A 114 16.47 -3.79 16.09
N GLY A 115 16.56 -2.58 15.56
CA GLY A 115 17.81 -1.98 15.07
C GLY A 115 18.26 -2.44 13.68
N GLU A 116 17.63 -3.48 13.10
CA GLU A 116 17.99 -3.97 11.77
C GLU A 116 17.36 -3.16 10.63
N GLU A 117 17.91 -3.36 9.43
CA GLU A 117 17.51 -2.70 8.20
C GLU A 117 17.18 -3.71 7.10
N THR A 118 16.29 -3.33 6.20
CA THR A 118 16.02 -4.05 4.95
C THR A 118 15.85 -3.06 3.79
N ILE A 119 15.87 -3.59 2.57
CA ILE A 119 15.78 -2.78 1.34
C ILE A 119 14.47 -3.07 0.61
N LEU A 120 13.72 -2.02 0.35
CA LEU A 120 12.62 -2.02 -0.60
C LEU A 120 13.12 -1.52 -1.95
N LYS A 121 13.19 -2.41 -2.93
CA LYS A 121 13.52 -2.02 -4.31
C LYS A 121 12.26 -1.59 -5.04
N VAL A 122 12.30 -0.40 -5.63
CA VAL A 122 11.21 0.15 -6.42
C VAL A 122 11.70 0.42 -7.84
N GLN A 123 10.92 0.01 -8.84
CA GLN A 123 11.18 0.25 -10.24
C GLN A 123 9.95 0.91 -10.88
N PHE A 124 10.18 1.96 -11.66
CA PHE A 124 9.13 2.59 -12.45
C PHE A 124 9.24 2.12 -13.91
N ASP A 125 8.16 1.60 -14.48
CA ASP A 125 8.08 1.24 -15.89
C ASP A 125 7.44 2.39 -16.68
N SER A 126 8.26 3.07 -17.49
CA SER A 126 7.81 4.21 -18.28
C SER A 126 7.23 3.85 -19.63
N PHE A 127 7.17 2.55 -20.00
CA PHE A 127 6.63 2.12 -21.29
C PHE A 127 5.19 2.60 -21.50
N GLY A 128 4.94 3.27 -22.62
CA GLY A 128 3.63 3.81 -22.98
C GLY A 128 3.18 5.03 -22.14
N LYS A 129 4.09 5.61 -21.33
CA LYS A 129 3.81 6.82 -20.53
C LYS A 129 4.45 8.03 -21.19
N SER A 130 3.94 9.23 -20.83
CA SER A 130 4.50 10.52 -21.25
C SER A 130 4.09 11.63 -20.28
N GLY A 131 4.88 12.71 -20.26
CA GLY A 131 4.67 13.86 -19.40
C GLY A 131 4.97 13.56 -17.93
N LYS A 132 4.50 14.46 -17.06
CA LYS A 132 4.73 14.36 -15.62
C LYS A 132 4.04 13.13 -15.02
N GLN A 133 4.81 12.36 -14.27
CA GLN A 133 4.35 11.17 -13.56
C GLN A 133 4.46 11.42 -12.06
N ARG A 134 3.41 11.00 -11.33
CA ARG A 134 3.42 10.93 -9.87
C ARG A 134 2.74 9.65 -9.43
N LYS A 135 3.42 8.88 -8.60
CA LYS A 135 3.01 7.55 -8.16
C LYS A 135 3.24 7.42 -6.67
N SER A 136 2.49 6.53 -6.03
CA SER A 136 2.68 6.20 -4.62
C SER A 136 2.80 4.69 -4.41
N ILE A 137 3.48 4.35 -3.33
CA ILE A 137 3.62 3.00 -2.81
C ILE A 137 3.27 3.05 -1.33
N ASN A 138 2.29 2.24 -0.93
CA ASN A 138 1.90 2.09 0.46
C ASN A 138 2.55 0.85 1.07
N ILE A 139 3.20 1.03 2.20
CA ILE A 139 3.82 -0.02 3.02
C ILE A 139 2.96 -0.20 4.26
N PHE A 140 2.37 -1.39 4.40
CA PHE A 140 1.56 -1.77 5.55
C PHE A 140 2.42 -2.57 6.52
N SER A 141 2.44 -2.17 7.78
CA SER A 141 3.24 -2.83 8.82
C SER A 141 2.48 -2.94 10.13
N ASN A 142 3.06 -3.64 11.09
CA ASN A 142 2.56 -3.71 12.46
C ASN A 142 3.07 -2.57 13.36
N ASP A 143 3.56 -1.46 12.80
CA ASP A 143 3.87 -0.25 13.55
C ASP A 143 2.56 0.39 14.05
N PRO A 144 2.29 0.43 15.36
CA PRO A 144 1.02 0.93 15.87
C PRO A 144 0.85 2.45 15.74
N LYS A 145 1.95 3.19 15.55
CA LYS A 145 1.91 4.65 15.37
C LYS A 145 1.69 5.04 13.91
N ASN A 146 2.31 4.28 12.99
CA ASN A 146 2.26 4.54 11.55
C ASN A 146 2.06 3.22 10.79
N PRO A 147 0.88 2.59 10.87
CA PRO A 147 0.64 1.28 10.26
C PRO A 147 0.70 1.31 8.73
N ILE A 148 0.57 2.49 8.13
CA ILE A 148 0.68 2.69 6.69
C ILE A 148 1.65 3.84 6.43
N GLN A 149 2.75 3.54 5.75
CA GLN A 149 3.67 4.56 5.26
C GLN A 149 3.61 4.68 3.75
N GLU A 150 3.56 5.91 3.25
CA GLU A 150 3.53 6.21 1.82
C GLU A 150 4.90 6.67 1.34
N VAL A 151 5.32 6.09 0.21
CA VAL A 151 6.47 6.53 -0.58
C VAL A 151 5.95 7.18 -1.85
N LEU A 152 6.44 8.39 -2.15
CA LEU A 152 6.10 9.13 -3.35
C LEU A 152 7.21 9.04 -4.39
N ILE A 153 6.80 8.86 -5.65
CA ILE A 153 7.70 8.79 -6.80
C ILE A 153 7.22 9.79 -7.84
N GLN A 154 8.12 10.58 -8.37
CA GLN A 154 7.80 11.50 -9.46
C GLN A 154 8.91 11.60 -10.49
N GLY A 155 8.60 12.22 -11.62
CA GLY A 155 9.51 12.55 -12.70
C GLY A 155 8.76 12.85 -13.98
N GLU A 156 9.47 13.03 -15.09
CA GLU A 156 8.93 13.34 -16.39
C GLU A 156 9.37 12.31 -17.43
N VAL A 157 8.42 11.87 -18.28
CA VAL A 157 8.70 10.94 -19.37
C VAL A 157 8.54 11.67 -20.69
N GLU A 158 9.60 11.74 -21.46
CA GLU A 158 9.61 12.28 -22.82
C GLU A 158 9.24 11.19 -23.84
N LYS A 159 8.49 11.58 -24.86
CA LYS A 159 8.25 10.72 -26.03
C LYS A 159 9.44 10.83 -26.98
N PHE A 160 9.76 9.73 -27.64
CA PHE A 160 10.59 9.76 -28.84
C PHE A 160 9.90 10.56 -29.94
#